data_e6d6293d9078e25b5a616f2f79f32229
#
_entry.id   e6d6293d9078e25b5a616f2f79f32229
#
_cell.length_a   1.000
_cell.length_b   1.000
_cell.length_c   1.000
_cell.angle_alpha   90.00
_cell.angle_beta   90.00
_cell.angle_gamma   90.00
#
_symmetry.space_group_name_H-M   'P 1'
#
loop_
_entity.id
_entity.type
_entity.pdbx_description
1 polymer ?
#
loop_
_entity_poly.entity_id
_entity_poly.type
_entity_poly.pdbx_seq_one_letter_code
_entity_poly.pdbx_strand_id
1 'polypeptide(L)'
;MPKRAGKDKIMQNVIDKIEWMFAGLGGFLGWFFGGFDGFLYALVVFVVCDYFTGVLAAAIKHELSSEVGFKGIAKKVCIFVLVGIANIIDTQILQNGAAIRTAVVFFYLANEGLSCLENAAVIGLPVPDKLKEMLAQLKEEKLSLIHI
;
A
#
# COMPACT_ATOMS: atom_id res chain seq x y z
N MET A 1 -35.23 32.93 -14.94
CA MET A 1 -33.89 32.54 -14.52
C MET A 1 -33.79 31.85 -13.14
N PRO A 2 -34.87 31.49 -12.45
CA PRO A 2 -34.75 30.79 -11.16
C PRO A 2 -34.27 29.33 -11.24
N LYS A 3 -34.39 28.66 -12.39
CA LYS A 3 -33.99 27.23 -12.54
C LYS A 3 -32.47 26.97 -12.52
N ARG A 4 -31.64 27.94 -12.86
CA ARG A 4 -30.16 27.81 -12.78
C ARG A 4 -29.67 27.89 -11.34
N ALA A 5 -30.17 28.82 -10.54
CA ALA A 5 -29.80 28.97 -9.14
C ALA A 5 -30.14 27.75 -8.27
N GLY A 6 -31.24 27.04 -8.57
CA GLY A 6 -31.60 25.80 -7.89
C GLY A 6 -30.68 24.61 -8.22
N LYS A 7 -30.24 24.49 -9.49
CA LYS A 7 -29.29 23.47 -9.90
C LYS A 7 -27.90 23.68 -9.30
N ASP A 8 -27.45 24.92 -9.26
CA ASP A 8 -26.15 25.29 -8.68
C ASP A 8 -26.11 24.99 -7.17
N LYS A 9 -27.22 25.23 -6.47
CA LYS A 9 -27.35 24.94 -5.04
C LYS A 9 -27.38 23.44 -4.74
N ILE A 10 -28.04 22.63 -5.59
CA ILE A 10 -28.06 21.16 -5.47
C ILE A 10 -26.65 20.59 -5.74
N MET A 11 -25.98 21.11 -6.76
CA MET A 11 -24.63 20.69 -7.12
C MET A 11 -23.63 21.01 -6.00
N GLN A 12 -23.74 22.20 -5.38
CA GLN A 12 -22.91 22.59 -4.24
C GLN A 12 -23.13 21.68 -3.04
N ASN A 13 -24.37 21.35 -2.72
CA ASN A 13 -24.69 20.42 -1.62
C ASN A 13 -24.13 19.00 -1.86
N VAL A 14 -24.13 18.54 -3.12
CA VAL A 14 -23.53 17.23 -3.48
C VAL A 14 -22.02 17.27 -3.32
N ILE A 15 -21.37 18.36 -3.77
CA ILE A 15 -19.92 18.54 -3.62
C ILE A 15 -19.53 18.57 -2.14
N ASP A 16 -20.25 19.35 -1.33
CA ASP A 16 -19.99 19.45 0.13
C ASP A 16 -20.11 18.09 0.82
N LYS A 17 -21.11 17.29 0.45
CA LYS A 17 -21.27 15.93 0.98
C LYS A 17 -20.12 15.01 0.58
N ILE A 18 -19.67 15.08 -0.65
CA ILE A 18 -18.52 14.31 -1.15
C ILE A 18 -17.25 14.71 -0.40
N GLU A 19 -17.01 16.00 -0.23
CA GLU A 19 -15.86 16.52 0.54
C GLU A 19 -15.86 16.01 1.99
N TRP A 20 -17.01 16.04 2.68
CA TRP A 20 -17.14 15.52 4.04
C TRP A 20 -16.92 14.01 4.12
N MET A 21 -17.38 13.26 3.12
CA MET A 21 -17.14 11.82 3.03
C MET A 21 -15.64 11.51 2.86
N PHE A 22 -14.94 12.24 1.98
CA PHE A 22 -13.50 12.09 1.79
C PHE A 22 -12.71 12.50 3.02
N ALA A 23 -13.10 13.59 3.70
CA ALA A 23 -12.48 14.03 4.94
C ALA A 23 -12.64 12.98 6.05
N GLY A 24 -13.84 12.42 6.21
CA GLY A 24 -14.10 11.35 7.16
C GLY A 24 -13.32 10.07 6.89
N LEU A 25 -13.27 9.65 5.63
CA LEU A 25 -12.49 8.49 5.20
C LEU A 25 -10.98 8.72 5.42
N GLY A 26 -10.47 9.88 5.03
CA GLY A 26 -9.06 10.24 5.24
C GLY A 26 -8.69 10.30 6.72
N GLY A 27 -9.56 10.84 7.56
CA GLY A 27 -9.38 10.86 9.01
C GLY A 27 -9.36 9.47 9.62
N PHE A 28 -10.30 8.60 9.22
CA PHE A 28 -10.33 7.20 9.65
C PHE A 28 -9.08 6.43 9.22
N LEU A 29 -8.70 6.54 7.96
CA LEU A 29 -7.50 5.86 7.44
C LEU A 29 -6.23 6.37 8.13
N GLY A 30 -6.12 7.67 8.36
CA GLY A 30 -5.01 8.26 9.11
C GLY A 30 -4.90 7.71 10.52
N TRP A 31 -6.02 7.61 11.23
CA TRP A 31 -6.07 7.00 12.55
C TRP A 31 -5.72 5.52 12.52
N PHE A 32 -6.30 4.76 11.59
CA PHE A 32 -6.10 3.32 11.47
C PHE A 32 -4.64 2.96 11.15
N PHE A 33 -4.01 3.71 10.26
CA PHE A 33 -2.61 3.47 9.86
C PHE A 33 -1.57 4.11 10.79
N GLY A 34 -1.97 4.93 11.74
CA GLY A 34 -1.05 5.67 12.61
C GLY A 34 -0.43 6.89 11.95
N GLY A 35 -1.13 7.48 11.00
CA GLY A 35 -0.71 8.65 10.24
C GLY A 35 -0.08 8.30 8.88
N PHE A 36 -0.09 9.29 8.00
CA PHE A 36 0.54 9.21 6.68
C PHE A 36 1.97 9.76 6.75
N ASP A 37 2.89 8.97 7.27
CA ASP A 37 4.31 9.31 7.31
C ASP A 37 5.03 8.88 6.02
N GLY A 38 6.34 9.18 5.95
CA GLY A 38 7.16 8.85 4.79
C GLY A 38 7.26 7.33 4.54
N PHE A 39 7.20 6.53 5.58
CA PHE A 39 7.26 5.05 5.46
C PHE A 39 5.97 4.50 4.86
N LEU A 40 4.82 4.97 5.29
CA LEU A 40 3.55 4.57 4.71
C LEU A 40 3.42 5.06 3.26
N TYR A 41 3.86 6.28 2.98
CA TYR A 41 3.92 6.80 1.61
C TYR A 41 4.78 5.93 0.70
N ALA A 42 5.99 5.58 1.15
CA ALA A 42 6.87 4.68 0.41
C ALA A 42 6.23 3.31 0.17
N LEU A 43 5.55 2.75 1.18
CA LEU A 43 4.83 1.48 1.03
C LEU A 43 3.73 1.57 -0.02
N VAL A 44 2.93 2.63 -0.01
CA VAL A 44 1.89 2.85 -1.04
C VAL A 44 2.50 2.88 -2.44
N VAL A 45 3.59 3.64 -2.62
CA VAL A 45 4.28 3.73 -3.90
C VAL A 45 4.81 2.36 -4.35
N PHE A 46 5.45 1.61 -3.46
CA PHE A 46 6.00 0.28 -3.78
C PHE A 46 4.90 -0.72 -4.13
N VAL A 47 3.80 -0.72 -3.38
CA VAL A 47 2.63 -1.56 -3.65
C VAL A 47 2.03 -1.27 -5.03
N VAL A 48 1.87 0.01 -5.37
CA VAL A 48 1.35 0.42 -6.69
C VAL A 48 2.31 0.03 -7.81
N CYS A 49 3.62 0.28 -7.62
CA CYS A 49 4.65 -0.09 -8.60
C CYS A 49 4.72 -1.60 -8.80
N ASP A 50 4.66 -2.39 -7.72
CA ASP A 50 4.66 -3.85 -7.83
C ASP A 50 3.43 -4.36 -8.58
N TYR A 51 2.25 -3.85 -8.26
CA TYR A 51 1.04 -4.24 -8.99
C TYR A 51 1.13 -3.90 -10.48
N PHE A 52 1.55 -2.69 -10.80
CA PHE A 52 1.70 -2.24 -12.19
C PHE A 52 2.73 -3.07 -12.96
N THR A 53 3.92 -3.26 -12.40
CA THR A 53 4.98 -4.07 -13.03
C THR A 53 4.59 -5.54 -13.12
N GLY A 54 3.85 -6.06 -12.13
CA GLY A 54 3.33 -7.42 -12.13
C GLY A 54 2.31 -7.66 -13.25
N VAL A 55 1.42 -6.70 -13.49
CA VAL A 55 0.46 -6.74 -14.63
C VAL A 55 1.21 -6.73 -15.96
N LEU A 56 2.22 -5.87 -16.10
CA LEU A 56 3.06 -5.84 -17.32
C LEU A 56 3.80 -7.16 -17.54
N ALA A 57 4.40 -7.72 -16.50
CA ALA A 57 5.10 -9.01 -16.57
C ALA A 57 4.15 -10.15 -16.96
N ALA A 58 2.95 -10.20 -16.37
CA ALA A 58 1.92 -11.17 -16.71
C ALA A 58 1.44 -11.04 -18.17
N ALA A 59 1.28 -9.81 -18.66
CA ALA A 59 0.92 -9.54 -20.05
C ALA A 59 2.00 -10.04 -21.03
N ILE A 60 3.27 -9.83 -20.71
CA ILE A 60 4.40 -10.32 -21.52
C ILE A 60 4.44 -11.86 -21.56
N LYS A 61 4.15 -12.52 -20.44
CA LYS A 61 4.08 -13.99 -20.36
C LYS A 61 2.78 -14.59 -20.91
N HIS A 62 1.84 -13.78 -21.37
CA HIS A 62 0.49 -14.21 -21.77
C HIS A 62 -0.30 -14.94 -20.66
N GLU A 63 -0.04 -14.58 -19.41
CA GLU A 63 -0.69 -15.14 -18.21
C GLU A 63 -1.68 -14.17 -17.55
N LEU A 64 -1.97 -13.05 -18.20
CA LEU A 64 -2.87 -12.03 -17.64
C LEU A 64 -4.33 -12.52 -17.64
N SER A 65 -4.93 -12.52 -16.46
CA SER A 65 -6.34 -12.86 -16.27
C SER A 65 -6.98 -12.00 -15.19
N SER A 66 -8.30 -11.93 -15.19
CA SER A 66 -9.05 -11.21 -14.14
C SER A 66 -8.82 -11.82 -12.75
N GLU A 67 -8.67 -13.14 -12.67
CA GLU A 67 -8.37 -13.85 -11.44
C GLU A 67 -7.00 -13.45 -10.86
N VAL A 68 -5.97 -13.42 -11.71
CA VAL A 68 -4.62 -13.00 -11.32
C VAL A 68 -4.62 -11.54 -10.84
N GLY A 69 -5.31 -10.66 -11.57
CA GLY A 69 -5.44 -9.25 -11.18
C GLY A 69 -6.16 -9.06 -9.86
N PHE A 70 -7.30 -9.74 -9.65
CA PHE A 70 -8.06 -9.67 -8.40
C PHE A 70 -7.26 -10.20 -7.21
N LYS A 71 -6.60 -11.34 -7.36
CA LYS A 71 -5.75 -11.93 -6.32
C LYS A 71 -4.60 -11.00 -5.93
N GLY A 72 -4.00 -10.32 -6.91
CA GLY A 72 -2.99 -9.30 -6.67
C GLY A 72 -3.52 -8.13 -5.83
N ILE A 73 -4.67 -7.58 -6.18
CA ILE A 73 -5.31 -6.49 -5.42
C ILE A 73 -5.67 -6.96 -4.00
N ALA A 74 -6.25 -8.15 -3.84
CA ALA A 74 -6.60 -8.68 -2.54
C ALA A 74 -5.39 -8.79 -1.60
N LYS A 75 -4.27 -9.29 -2.10
CA LYS A 75 -3.01 -9.33 -1.34
C LYS A 75 -2.55 -7.93 -0.91
N LYS A 76 -2.62 -6.94 -1.81
CA LYS A 76 -2.23 -5.56 -1.51
C LYS A 76 -3.11 -4.92 -0.44
N VAL A 77 -4.43 -5.15 -0.50
CA VAL A 77 -5.36 -4.71 0.55
C VAL A 77 -5.00 -5.33 1.90
N CYS A 78 -4.68 -6.63 1.93
CA CYS A 78 -4.26 -7.31 3.16
C CYS A 78 -2.98 -6.72 3.77
N ILE A 79 -2.03 -6.27 2.97
CA ILE A 79 -0.83 -5.58 3.48
C ILE A 79 -1.23 -4.36 4.32
N PHE A 80 -2.10 -3.51 3.81
CA PHE A 80 -2.56 -2.32 4.54
C PHE A 80 -3.40 -2.66 5.77
N VAL A 81 -4.20 -3.71 5.71
CA VAL A 81 -4.92 -4.22 6.90
C VAL A 81 -3.92 -4.63 7.99
N LEU A 82 -2.86 -5.33 7.64
CA LEU A 82 -1.81 -5.73 8.59
C LEU A 82 -1.05 -4.55 9.18
N VAL A 83 -0.78 -3.50 8.40
CA VAL A 83 -0.21 -2.25 8.92
C VAL A 83 -1.14 -1.61 9.95
N GLY A 84 -2.44 -1.54 9.67
CA GLY A 84 -3.43 -1.02 10.61
C GLY A 84 -3.55 -1.85 11.88
N ILE A 85 -3.55 -3.18 11.78
CA ILE A 85 -3.54 -4.08 12.94
C ILE A 85 -2.28 -3.84 13.78
N ALA A 86 -1.12 -3.75 13.16
CA ALA A 86 0.14 -3.46 13.84
C ALA A 86 0.09 -2.12 14.59
N ASN A 87 -0.48 -1.09 13.97
CA ASN A 87 -0.68 0.21 14.61
C ASN A 87 -1.61 0.11 15.83
N ILE A 88 -2.71 -0.65 15.74
CA ILE A 88 -3.62 -0.85 16.86
C ILE A 88 -2.91 -1.58 18.00
N ILE A 89 -2.12 -2.59 17.72
CA ILE A 89 -1.33 -3.29 18.75
C ILE A 89 -0.38 -2.32 19.44
N ASP A 90 0.37 -1.52 18.69
CA ASP A 90 1.30 -0.55 19.26
C ASP A 90 0.62 0.51 20.12
N THR A 91 -0.53 1.04 19.66
CA THR A 91 -1.18 2.17 20.32
C THR A 91 -2.15 1.77 21.44
N GLN A 92 -2.87 0.66 21.28
CA GLN A 92 -3.92 0.26 22.21
C GLN A 92 -3.47 -0.82 23.21
N ILE A 93 -2.54 -1.67 22.82
CA ILE A 93 -2.11 -2.81 23.65
C ILE A 93 -0.76 -2.52 24.31
N LEU A 94 0.26 -2.24 23.52
CA LEU A 94 1.60 -2.04 24.03
C LEU A 94 1.84 -0.64 24.57
N GLN A 95 1.19 0.36 23.99
CA GLN A 95 1.33 1.78 24.35
C GLN A 95 2.78 2.25 24.41
N ASN A 96 3.62 1.71 23.54
CA ASN A 96 5.08 1.86 23.57
C ASN A 96 5.65 2.22 22.18
N GLY A 97 5.14 3.28 21.58
CA GLY A 97 5.63 3.78 20.30
C GLY A 97 5.00 3.09 19.10
N ALA A 98 5.80 2.80 18.08
CA ALA A 98 5.36 2.27 16.78
C ALA A 98 6.27 1.12 16.29
N ALA A 99 6.77 0.29 17.19
CA ALA A 99 7.76 -0.73 16.88
C ALA A 99 7.20 -1.82 15.96
N ILE A 100 5.99 -2.34 16.23
CA ILE A 100 5.36 -3.39 15.41
C ILE A 100 4.93 -2.83 14.06
N ARG A 101 4.30 -1.66 14.04
CA ARG A 101 3.93 -0.97 12.80
C ARG A 101 5.15 -0.76 11.90
N THR A 102 6.23 -0.26 12.47
CA THR A 102 7.49 -0.02 11.75
C THR A 102 8.05 -1.32 11.16
N ALA A 103 8.11 -2.38 11.96
CA ALA A 103 8.59 -3.69 11.50
C ALA A 103 7.75 -4.24 10.34
N VAL A 104 6.41 -4.14 10.43
CA VAL A 104 5.48 -4.59 9.37
C VAL A 104 5.67 -3.77 8.10
N VAL A 105 5.74 -2.43 8.21
CA VAL A 105 5.95 -1.55 7.06
C VAL A 105 7.28 -1.88 6.36
N PHE A 106 8.37 -2.00 7.09
CA PHE A 106 9.68 -2.32 6.50
C PHE A 106 9.72 -3.71 5.87
N PHE A 107 9.09 -4.70 6.50
CA PHE A 107 8.98 -6.03 5.92
C PHE A 107 8.30 -5.99 4.54
N TYR A 108 7.17 -5.31 4.44
CA TYR A 108 6.46 -5.22 3.17
C TYR A 108 7.14 -4.29 2.17
N LEU A 109 7.80 -3.21 2.60
CA LEU A 109 8.63 -2.41 1.71
C LEU A 109 9.70 -3.26 1.02
N ALA A 110 10.42 -4.07 1.79
CA ALA A 110 11.43 -4.98 1.24
C ALA A 110 10.81 -6.03 0.31
N ASN A 111 9.68 -6.62 0.71
CA ASN A 111 8.99 -7.63 -0.07
C ASN A 111 8.44 -7.08 -1.40
N GLU A 112 7.78 -5.93 -1.37
CA GLU A 112 7.25 -5.28 -2.57
C GLU A 112 8.39 -4.78 -3.48
N GLY A 113 9.48 -4.27 -2.90
CA GLY A 113 10.67 -3.87 -3.64
C GLY A 113 11.31 -5.04 -4.38
N LEU A 114 11.49 -6.18 -3.72
CA LEU A 114 11.98 -7.41 -4.35
C LEU A 114 11.06 -7.87 -5.49
N SER A 115 9.75 -7.85 -5.26
CA SER A 115 8.77 -8.21 -6.28
C SER A 115 8.84 -7.30 -7.50
N CYS A 116 8.99 -5.98 -7.30
CA CYS A 116 9.24 -5.04 -8.41
C CYS A 116 10.48 -5.40 -9.22
N LEU A 117 11.58 -5.77 -8.56
CA LEU A 117 12.81 -6.18 -9.23
C LEU A 117 12.65 -7.49 -10.00
N GLU A 118 11.92 -8.45 -9.44
CA GLU A 118 11.58 -9.70 -10.12
C GLU A 118 10.73 -9.45 -11.36
N ASN A 119 9.73 -8.59 -11.25
CA ASN A 119 8.90 -8.18 -12.39
C ASN A 119 9.74 -7.47 -13.46
N ALA A 120 10.66 -6.59 -13.07
CA ALA A 120 11.56 -5.91 -13.99
C ALA A 120 12.47 -6.91 -14.75
N ALA A 121 12.97 -7.92 -14.06
CA ALA A 121 13.76 -8.99 -14.67
C ALA A 121 12.94 -9.80 -15.69
N VAL A 122 11.67 -10.11 -15.38
CA VAL A 122 10.75 -10.77 -16.31
C VAL A 122 10.49 -9.91 -17.56
N ILE A 123 10.39 -8.60 -17.40
CA ILE A 123 10.21 -7.65 -18.50
C ILE A 123 11.49 -7.55 -19.38
N GLY A 124 12.64 -7.97 -18.86
CA GLY A 124 13.92 -7.96 -19.54
C GLY A 124 14.84 -6.79 -19.17
N LEU A 125 14.52 -6.06 -18.11
CA LEU A 125 15.39 -5.00 -17.61
C LEU A 125 16.53 -5.58 -16.76
N PRO A 126 17.78 -5.06 -16.90
CA PRO A 126 18.87 -5.45 -16.03
C PRO A 126 18.63 -4.94 -14.62
N VAL A 127 18.74 -5.82 -13.63
CA VAL A 127 18.59 -5.48 -12.22
C VAL A 127 19.94 -5.58 -11.53
N PRO A 128 20.40 -4.52 -10.82
CA PRO A 128 21.65 -4.58 -10.06
C PRO A 128 21.58 -5.61 -8.93
N ASP A 129 22.51 -6.57 -8.91
CA ASP A 129 22.56 -7.63 -7.90
C ASP A 129 22.67 -7.07 -6.48
N LYS A 130 23.43 -6.01 -6.31
CA LYS A 130 23.60 -5.35 -5.01
C LYS A 130 22.29 -4.82 -4.42
N LEU A 131 21.41 -4.26 -5.25
CA LEU A 131 20.08 -3.80 -4.82
C LEU A 131 19.20 -4.97 -4.38
N LYS A 132 19.26 -6.06 -5.13
CA LYS A 132 18.54 -7.31 -4.83
C LYS A 132 18.98 -7.92 -3.51
N GLU A 133 20.28 -7.98 -3.27
CA GLU A 133 20.87 -8.47 -2.02
C GLU A 133 20.46 -7.60 -0.82
N MET A 134 20.53 -6.28 -0.94
CA MET A 134 20.12 -5.36 0.13
C MET A 134 18.66 -5.54 0.53
N LEU A 135 17.74 -5.65 -0.42
CA LEU A 135 16.32 -5.86 -0.15
C LEU A 135 16.06 -7.25 0.46
N ALA A 136 16.75 -8.28 -0.01
CA ALA A 136 16.67 -9.63 0.55
C ALA A 136 17.15 -9.67 2.02
N GLN A 137 18.26 -9.00 2.34
CA GLN A 137 18.77 -8.89 3.70
C GLN A 137 17.79 -8.19 4.64
N LEU A 138 17.17 -7.10 4.21
CA LEU A 138 16.14 -6.40 4.98
C LEU A 138 14.95 -7.29 5.30
N LYS A 139 14.53 -8.11 4.34
CA LYS A 139 13.45 -9.08 4.54
C LYS A 139 13.80 -10.16 5.56
N GLU A 140 14.99 -10.76 5.46
CA GLU A 140 15.47 -11.80 6.39
C GLU A 140 15.65 -11.27 7.80
N GLU A 141 16.26 -10.09 7.96
CA GLU A 141 16.46 -9.45 9.25
C GLU A 141 15.13 -9.20 9.97
N LYS A 142 14.12 -8.72 9.28
CA LYS A 142 12.78 -8.50 9.86
C LYS A 142 12.05 -9.78 10.18
N LEU A 143 12.18 -10.82 9.36
CA LEU A 143 11.63 -12.15 9.67
C LEU A 143 12.26 -12.75 10.93
N SER A 144 13.56 -12.60 11.14
CA SER A 144 14.22 -13.10 12.35
C SER A 144 13.71 -12.42 13.62
N LEU A 145 13.34 -11.13 13.55
CA LEU A 145 12.72 -10.39 14.66
C LEU A 145 11.31 -10.85 14.98
N ILE A 146 10.57 -11.38 14.01
CA ILE A 146 9.19 -11.88 14.20
C ILE A 146 9.18 -13.30 14.78
N HIS A 147 10.20 -14.10 14.53
CA HIS A 147 10.33 -15.49 15.00
C HIS A 147 10.98 -15.64 16.39
N ILE A 148 11.30 -14.53 17.01
CA ILE A 148 11.76 -14.51 18.41
C ILE A 148 10.56 -14.39 19.33
#